data_652bb274d585e4194075440b8d551a4b
#
_entry.id   652bb274d585e4194075440b8d551a4b
#
_cell.length_a   1.000
_cell.length_b   1.000
_cell.length_c   1.000
_cell.angle_alpha   90.00
_cell.angle_beta   90.00
_cell.angle_gamma   90.00
#
_symmetry.space_group_name_H-M   'P 1'
#
loop_
_entity.id
_entity.type
_entity.pdbx_description
1 polymer ?
#
loop_
_entity_poly.entity_id
_entity_poly.type
_entity_poly.pdbx_seq_one_letter_code
_entity_poly.pdbx_strand_id
1 'polypeptide(L)'
;MNRTISALKEWLNPDWARHRSVPPFEAGLRPNRRLDEGTTLLPEAQFEPDDVVIRDTGEVVFSSGDGIFTLTDGVVTRVVTLGGQVGSLLVAEDRMIAAVEGVGLVTIDADGVATDLCTDAELAACVTDLTLLPDGIVLATIGSRAVPDWSAALVADDRSGRIVRVDGSHAEVVAEGLGWPGGIENAGAGEVLVSLGFDHRVERRAVTALGKAGAAVGSNLPVYPGRIATCTDGWWVAAPYARNRFTELLLDEPDLLREMTATIRQDQWFVPRLRCPDPYTDTLQLGQLRVHGVIKPWTPPRSYGLVFRIDQRGRIAESVHSRADSDRHGITGVASRDGRIVVAARGFRNLLEPQKDNER
;
A
#
# COMPACT_ATOMS: atom_id res chain seq x y z
N MET A 1 24.71 -12.82 13.41
CA MET A 1 23.88 -13.61 14.37
C MET A 1 24.42 -15.04 14.37
N ASN A 2 24.66 -15.65 15.54
CA ASN A 2 25.40 -16.91 15.62
C ASN A 2 24.60 -18.06 14.99
N ARG A 3 25.17 -18.82 14.03
CA ARG A 3 24.56 -20.00 13.39
C ARG A 3 23.94 -20.98 14.38
N THR A 4 24.52 -21.11 15.58
CA THR A 4 24.04 -21.98 16.67
C THR A 4 22.69 -21.48 17.25
N ILE A 5 22.48 -20.17 17.37
CA ILE A 5 21.23 -19.58 17.87
C ILE A 5 20.12 -19.75 16.81
N SER A 6 20.49 -19.62 15.54
CA SER A 6 19.57 -19.83 14.42
C SER A 6 19.08 -21.28 14.36
N ALA A 7 20.00 -22.25 14.45
CA ALA A 7 19.67 -23.66 14.47
C ALA A 7 18.79 -24.09 15.67
N LEU A 8 19.06 -23.49 16.87
CA LEU A 8 18.23 -23.74 18.03
C LEU A 8 16.82 -23.18 17.89
N LYS A 9 16.67 -21.98 17.35
CA LYS A 9 15.38 -21.36 17.07
C LYS A 9 14.58 -22.18 16.03
N GLU A 10 15.25 -22.67 14.99
CA GLU A 10 14.64 -23.51 13.96
C GLU A 10 14.18 -24.87 14.51
N TRP A 11 14.91 -25.42 15.47
CA TRP A 11 14.51 -26.66 16.15
C TRP A 11 13.33 -26.46 17.10
N LEU A 12 13.27 -25.30 17.82
CA LEU A 12 12.20 -24.97 18.75
C LEU A 12 10.91 -24.53 18.02
N ASN A 13 11.04 -23.84 16.90
CA ASN A 13 9.94 -23.39 16.07
C ASN A 13 10.34 -23.49 14.58
N PRO A 14 9.95 -24.56 13.89
CA PRO A 14 10.32 -24.79 12.48
C PRO A 14 9.85 -23.67 11.53
N ASP A 15 8.82 -22.91 11.91
CA ASP A 15 8.25 -21.83 11.10
C ASP A 15 8.75 -20.44 11.51
N TRP A 16 9.81 -20.35 12.36
CA TRP A 16 10.31 -19.06 12.79
C TRP A 16 10.95 -18.24 11.64
N ALA A 17 11.42 -18.90 10.60
CA ALA A 17 11.98 -18.25 9.42
C ALA A 17 10.88 -17.64 8.56
N ARG A 18 11.06 -16.39 8.13
CA ARG A 18 10.06 -15.61 7.36
C ARG A 18 9.58 -16.36 6.12
N HIS A 19 10.49 -16.98 5.36
CA HIS A 19 10.16 -17.70 4.12
C HIS A 19 9.26 -18.92 4.33
N ARG A 20 9.30 -19.53 5.51
CA ARG A 20 8.46 -20.69 5.85
C ARG A 20 7.06 -20.28 6.29
N SER A 21 6.92 -19.08 6.81
CA SER A 21 5.64 -18.56 7.32
C SER A 21 4.76 -17.93 6.24
N VAL A 22 5.21 -17.82 4.98
CA VAL A 22 4.41 -17.21 3.90
C VAL A 22 3.21 -18.11 3.57
N PRO A 23 1.98 -17.69 3.88
CA PRO A 23 0.80 -18.47 3.54
C PRO A 23 0.55 -18.42 2.03
N PRO A 24 -0.08 -19.45 1.45
CA PRO A 24 -0.58 -19.38 0.08
C PRO A 24 -1.73 -18.36 -0.02
N PHE A 25 -1.95 -17.78 -1.20
CA PHE A 25 -3.07 -16.84 -1.40
C PHE A 25 -4.43 -17.48 -1.10
N GLU A 26 -4.58 -18.76 -1.36
CA GLU A 26 -5.81 -19.52 -1.10
C GLU A 26 -6.19 -19.59 0.39
N ALA A 27 -5.24 -19.33 1.28
CA ALA A 27 -5.48 -19.29 2.72
C ALA A 27 -6.14 -17.96 3.16
N GLY A 28 -7.35 -17.67 2.69
CA GLY A 28 -8.14 -16.49 3.06
C GLY A 28 -8.35 -15.49 1.94
N LEU A 29 -7.52 -15.50 0.90
CA LEU A 29 -7.73 -14.74 -0.33
C LEU A 29 -8.15 -15.73 -1.42
N ARG A 30 -9.21 -15.41 -2.17
CA ARG A 30 -9.70 -16.27 -3.27
C ARG A 30 -9.22 -15.73 -4.61
N PRO A 31 -8.11 -16.23 -5.17
CA PRO A 31 -7.57 -15.74 -6.42
C PRO A 31 -8.60 -15.78 -7.56
N ASN A 32 -8.72 -14.66 -8.27
CA ASN A 32 -9.64 -14.46 -9.39
C ASN A 32 -8.98 -13.57 -10.46
N ARG A 33 -9.73 -13.05 -11.42
CA ARG A 33 -9.25 -12.16 -12.50
C ARG A 33 -10.05 -10.85 -12.57
N ARG A 34 -10.73 -10.48 -11.50
CA ARG A 34 -11.62 -9.31 -11.49
C ARG A 34 -10.92 -7.98 -11.78
N LEU A 35 -9.63 -7.84 -11.48
CA LEU A 35 -8.84 -6.68 -11.95
C LEU A 35 -8.51 -6.81 -13.44
N ASP A 36 -8.16 -8.01 -13.91
CA ASP A 36 -7.82 -8.26 -15.32
C ASP A 36 -9.03 -8.00 -16.25
N GLU A 37 -10.21 -8.33 -15.76
CA GLU A 37 -11.50 -8.18 -16.46
C GLU A 37 -12.19 -6.85 -16.17
N GLY A 38 -11.63 -6.03 -15.29
CA GLY A 38 -12.14 -4.72 -14.92
C GLY A 38 -11.95 -3.66 -16.00
N THR A 39 -12.53 -2.49 -15.80
CA THR A 39 -12.45 -1.35 -16.72
C THR A 39 -11.26 -0.47 -16.37
N THR A 40 -10.47 -0.09 -17.38
CA THR A 40 -9.49 0.99 -17.28
C THR A 40 -10.18 2.34 -17.39
N LEU A 41 -9.83 3.28 -16.51
CA LEU A 41 -10.52 4.57 -16.45
C LEU A 41 -9.72 5.72 -17.07
N LEU A 42 -8.39 5.59 -17.16
CA LEU A 42 -7.53 6.64 -17.70
C LEU A 42 -7.09 6.33 -19.14
N PRO A 43 -6.80 7.35 -19.96
CA PRO A 43 -6.13 7.17 -21.24
C PRO A 43 -4.76 6.49 -21.03
N GLU A 44 -4.34 5.67 -21.99
CA GLU A 44 -3.11 4.88 -21.85
C GLU A 44 -1.86 5.73 -21.54
N ALA A 45 -1.06 5.25 -20.59
CA ALA A 45 0.33 5.62 -20.28
C ALA A 45 0.65 7.09 -19.91
N GLN A 46 -0.33 7.96 -19.70
CA GLN A 46 -0.07 9.38 -19.36
C GLN A 46 0.11 9.63 -17.86
N PHE A 47 -0.36 8.72 -17.02
CA PHE A 47 -0.42 8.90 -15.57
C PHE A 47 0.24 7.74 -14.82
N GLU A 48 0.74 8.03 -13.63
CA GLU A 48 1.17 7.04 -12.65
C GLU A 48 0.38 7.26 -11.35
N PRO A 49 -0.91 6.87 -11.32
CA PRO A 49 -1.77 7.16 -10.17
C PRO A 49 -1.23 6.45 -8.92
N ASP A 50 -0.98 7.22 -7.86
CA ASP A 50 -0.47 6.69 -6.60
C ASP A 50 -1.57 6.49 -5.57
N ASP A 51 -2.47 7.48 -5.44
CA ASP A 51 -3.63 7.42 -4.56
C ASP A 51 -4.90 7.83 -5.30
N VAL A 52 -6.05 7.41 -4.77
CA VAL A 52 -7.37 7.68 -5.34
C VAL A 52 -8.41 7.84 -4.24
N VAL A 53 -9.29 8.82 -4.41
CA VAL A 53 -10.44 9.05 -3.55
C VAL A 53 -11.69 9.28 -4.39
N ILE A 54 -12.88 9.04 -3.83
CA ILE A 54 -14.17 9.30 -4.48
C ILE A 54 -14.91 10.33 -3.64
N ARG A 55 -15.22 11.50 -4.21
CA ARG A 55 -16.02 12.55 -3.56
C ARG A 55 -17.48 12.15 -3.39
N ASP A 56 -18.21 12.89 -2.58
CA ASP A 56 -19.66 12.71 -2.36
C ASP A 56 -20.47 12.82 -3.65
N THR A 57 -19.98 13.58 -4.62
CA THR A 57 -20.55 13.72 -5.95
C THR A 57 -20.37 12.50 -6.85
N GLY A 58 -19.54 11.51 -6.44
CA GLY A 58 -19.13 10.38 -7.27
C GLY A 58 -17.92 10.69 -8.16
N GLU A 59 -17.40 11.92 -8.13
CA GLU A 59 -16.19 12.32 -8.85
C GLU A 59 -14.97 11.57 -8.29
N VAL A 60 -14.15 11.04 -9.19
CA VAL A 60 -12.89 10.37 -8.83
C VAL A 60 -11.77 11.39 -8.85
N VAL A 61 -11.02 11.50 -7.74
CA VAL A 61 -9.83 12.33 -7.63
C VAL A 61 -8.62 11.42 -7.42
N PHE A 62 -7.51 11.72 -8.08
CA PHE A 62 -6.30 10.91 -7.95
C PHE A 62 -5.03 11.76 -8.01
N SER A 63 -3.97 11.26 -7.38
CA SER A 63 -2.63 11.83 -7.46
C SER A 63 -1.80 11.14 -8.55
N SER A 64 -0.98 11.92 -9.26
CA SER A 64 0.01 11.39 -10.21
C SER A 64 1.18 12.38 -10.35
N GLY A 65 2.37 11.94 -9.97
CA GLY A 65 3.55 12.81 -9.91
C GLY A 65 3.33 13.98 -8.96
N ASP A 66 3.53 15.19 -9.44
CA ASP A 66 3.32 16.46 -8.71
C ASP A 66 1.89 17.02 -8.82
N GLY A 67 0.98 16.32 -9.48
CA GLY A 67 -0.37 16.77 -9.78
C GLY A 67 -1.48 16.03 -9.06
N ILE A 68 -2.58 16.75 -8.85
CA ILE A 68 -3.87 16.19 -8.46
C ILE A 68 -4.83 16.38 -9.65
N PHE A 69 -5.58 15.36 -9.95
CA PHE A 69 -6.47 15.28 -11.11
C PHE A 69 -7.86 14.81 -10.70
N THR A 70 -8.87 15.25 -11.44
CA THR A 70 -10.23 14.70 -11.38
C THR A 70 -10.53 13.93 -12.63
N LEU A 71 -11.38 12.91 -12.48
CA LEU A 71 -11.94 12.13 -13.57
C LEU A 71 -13.46 12.17 -13.48
N THR A 72 -14.09 12.81 -14.48
CA THR A 72 -15.54 12.91 -14.60
C THR A 72 -15.95 12.56 -16.03
N ASP A 73 -16.85 11.60 -16.21
CA ASP A 73 -17.35 11.15 -17.50
C ASP A 73 -16.24 10.80 -18.53
N GLY A 74 -15.15 10.20 -18.03
CA GLY A 74 -14.01 9.83 -18.87
C GLY A 74 -13.06 10.98 -19.23
N VAL A 75 -13.33 12.20 -18.74
CA VAL A 75 -12.48 13.38 -18.93
C VAL A 75 -11.60 13.58 -17.71
N VAL A 76 -10.29 13.65 -17.95
CA VAL A 76 -9.31 13.95 -16.90
C VAL A 76 -8.99 15.44 -16.92
N THR A 77 -9.14 16.08 -15.76
CA THR A 77 -8.81 17.50 -15.58
C THR A 77 -7.79 17.64 -14.46
N ARG A 78 -6.75 18.44 -14.69
CA ARG A 78 -5.78 18.80 -13.63
C ARG A 78 -6.40 19.83 -12.71
N VAL A 79 -6.43 19.54 -11.42
CA VAL A 79 -6.90 20.47 -10.38
C VAL A 79 -5.77 21.43 -9.97
N VAL A 80 -4.59 20.86 -9.65
CA VAL A 80 -3.46 21.64 -9.16
C VAL A 80 -2.14 20.94 -9.47
N THR A 81 -1.06 21.70 -9.56
CA THR A 81 0.33 21.23 -9.57
C THR A 81 1.00 21.70 -8.29
N LEU A 82 1.64 20.81 -7.55
CA LEU A 82 2.29 21.07 -6.27
C LEU A 82 3.82 21.01 -6.40
N GLY A 83 4.53 21.44 -5.36
CA GLY A 83 5.98 21.57 -5.38
C GLY A 83 6.78 20.26 -5.26
N GLY A 84 6.11 19.11 -5.12
CA GLY A 84 6.72 17.79 -4.96
C GLY A 84 5.75 16.67 -5.32
N GLN A 85 6.21 15.43 -5.26
CA GLN A 85 5.35 14.27 -5.54
C GLN A 85 4.22 14.18 -4.52
N VAL A 86 2.99 13.97 -5.02
CA VAL A 86 1.80 13.80 -4.19
C VAL A 86 1.66 12.32 -3.84
N GLY A 87 1.84 11.99 -2.56
CA GLY A 87 1.77 10.61 -2.05
C GLY A 87 0.35 10.19 -1.69
N SER A 88 -0.29 10.85 -0.73
CA SER A 88 -1.62 10.48 -0.25
C SER A 88 -2.60 11.65 -0.33
N LEU A 89 -3.87 11.31 -0.51
CA LEU A 89 -5.00 12.23 -0.63
C LEU A 89 -6.06 11.93 0.43
N LEU A 90 -6.65 12.99 0.97
CA LEU A 90 -7.77 12.92 1.88
C LEU A 90 -8.82 13.96 1.45
N VAL A 91 -10.07 13.56 1.32
CA VAL A 91 -11.19 14.49 1.10
C VAL A 91 -11.84 14.81 2.43
N ALA A 92 -11.98 16.09 2.73
CA ALA A 92 -12.58 16.62 3.94
C ALA A 92 -13.61 17.69 3.55
N GLU A 93 -14.87 17.34 3.55
CA GLU A 93 -16.00 18.21 3.17
C GLU A 93 -15.79 18.93 1.83
N ASP A 94 -15.46 20.23 1.85
CA ASP A 94 -15.28 21.10 0.70
C ASP A 94 -13.80 21.25 0.25
N ARG A 95 -12.87 20.62 0.95
CA ARG A 95 -11.43 20.70 0.68
C ARG A 95 -10.76 19.34 0.56
N MET A 96 -9.59 19.31 -0.04
CA MET A 96 -8.70 18.16 -0.01
C MET A 96 -7.48 18.46 0.85
N ILE A 97 -6.92 17.41 1.43
CA ILE A 97 -5.60 17.45 2.05
C ILE A 97 -4.71 16.50 1.27
N ALA A 98 -3.53 16.95 0.90
CA ALA A 98 -2.54 16.15 0.18
C ALA A 98 -1.23 16.10 0.96
N ALA A 99 -0.60 14.94 0.97
CA ALA A 99 0.78 14.79 1.42
C ALA A 99 1.72 15.03 0.23
N VAL A 100 2.62 15.99 0.35
CA VAL A 100 3.51 16.44 -0.72
C VAL A 100 4.96 16.26 -0.28
N GLU A 101 5.71 15.46 -1.04
CA GLU A 101 7.12 15.20 -0.75
C GLU A 101 7.94 16.50 -0.74
N GLY A 102 8.77 16.69 0.28
CA GLY A 102 9.59 17.90 0.49
C GLY A 102 8.83 19.10 1.06
N VAL A 103 7.50 19.04 1.19
CA VAL A 103 6.65 20.14 1.69
C VAL A 103 5.97 19.77 3.00
N GLY A 104 5.26 18.66 3.05
CA GLY A 104 4.42 18.25 4.17
C GLY A 104 2.96 18.08 3.77
N LEU A 105 2.02 18.56 4.58
CA LEU A 105 0.60 18.54 4.26
C LEU A 105 0.13 19.89 3.70
N VAL A 106 -0.64 19.81 2.62
CA VAL A 106 -1.20 20.94 1.90
C VAL A 106 -2.72 20.79 1.82
N THR A 107 -3.48 21.86 2.05
CA THR A 107 -4.92 21.92 1.77
C THR A 107 -5.15 22.48 0.38
N ILE A 108 -6.11 21.94 -0.34
CA ILE A 108 -6.56 22.39 -1.65
C ILE A 108 -8.06 22.68 -1.54
N ASP A 109 -8.45 23.94 -1.80
CA ASP A 109 -9.84 24.37 -1.78
C ASP A 109 -10.62 23.95 -3.05
N ALA A 110 -11.89 24.32 -3.11
CA ALA A 110 -12.76 24.02 -4.25
C ALA A 110 -12.31 24.69 -5.57
N ASP A 111 -11.59 25.81 -5.49
CA ASP A 111 -11.04 26.55 -6.64
C ASP A 111 -9.67 26.01 -7.08
N GLY A 112 -9.14 24.99 -6.40
CA GLY A 112 -7.82 24.40 -6.67
C GLY A 112 -6.66 25.20 -6.09
N VAL A 113 -6.92 26.14 -5.19
CA VAL A 113 -5.85 26.92 -4.52
C VAL A 113 -5.23 26.10 -3.41
N ALA A 114 -3.92 25.89 -3.51
CA ALA A 114 -3.15 25.16 -2.53
C ALA A 114 -2.62 26.09 -1.42
N THR A 115 -2.72 25.64 -0.17
CA THR A 115 -2.20 26.34 1.01
C THR A 115 -1.54 25.36 1.95
N ASP A 116 -0.39 25.70 2.50
CA ASP A 116 0.31 24.86 3.48
C ASP A 116 -0.56 24.66 4.73
N LEU A 117 -0.79 23.41 5.09
CA LEU A 117 -1.46 23.05 6.34
C LEU A 117 -0.45 22.82 7.47
N CYS A 118 0.54 21.96 7.21
CA CYS A 118 1.59 21.64 8.17
C CYS A 118 2.88 21.27 7.44
N THR A 119 3.93 22.05 7.65
CA THR A 119 5.24 21.89 7.00
C THR A 119 6.29 21.32 7.96
N ASP A 120 5.86 20.59 8.98
CA ASP A 120 6.78 19.93 9.90
C ASP A 120 7.66 18.90 9.17
N ALA A 121 8.94 18.84 9.56
CA ALA A 121 9.92 17.97 8.95
C ALA A 121 9.56 16.47 9.01
N GLU A 122 8.76 16.05 9.99
CA GLU A 122 8.27 14.65 10.09
C GLU A 122 7.30 14.31 8.94
N LEU A 123 6.65 15.31 8.32
CA LEU A 123 5.69 15.16 7.23
C LEU A 123 6.30 15.42 5.86
N ALA A 124 7.54 15.88 5.79
CA ALA A 124 8.18 16.25 4.53
C ALA A 124 8.66 15.06 3.70
N ALA A 125 8.69 13.83 4.28
CA ALA A 125 9.14 12.65 3.58
C ALA A 125 8.26 11.43 3.88
N CYS A 126 8.02 10.62 2.84
CA CYS A 126 7.46 9.27 2.94
C CYS A 126 6.12 9.15 3.70
N VAL A 127 5.23 10.15 3.58
CA VAL A 127 3.85 10.00 4.03
C VAL A 127 3.16 8.96 3.16
N THR A 128 2.71 7.86 3.77
CA THR A 128 2.12 6.73 3.06
C THR A 128 0.61 6.81 2.99
N ASP A 129 -0.05 7.33 4.03
CA ASP A 129 -1.50 7.46 4.06
C ASP A 129 -1.96 8.54 5.06
N LEU A 130 -3.20 9.02 4.87
CA LEU A 130 -3.84 10.04 5.70
C LEU A 130 -5.26 9.61 6.08
N THR A 131 -5.69 9.92 7.31
CA THR A 131 -7.10 9.83 7.70
C THR A 131 -7.53 11.01 8.56
N LEU A 132 -8.81 11.39 8.47
CA LEU A 132 -9.42 12.45 9.25
C LEU A 132 -10.22 11.87 10.42
N LEU A 133 -9.96 12.35 11.62
CA LEU A 133 -10.77 12.05 12.80
C LEU A 133 -11.97 13.00 12.90
N PRO A 134 -13.04 12.62 13.61
CA PRO A 134 -14.26 13.44 13.74
C PRO A 134 -14.05 14.83 14.37
N ASP A 135 -12.97 15.01 15.13
CA ASP A 135 -12.57 16.27 15.77
C ASP A 135 -11.74 17.19 14.85
N GLY A 136 -11.56 16.81 13.58
CA GLY A 136 -10.81 17.57 12.58
C GLY A 136 -9.30 17.32 12.60
N ILE A 137 -8.83 16.44 13.48
CA ILE A 137 -7.43 16.02 13.54
C ILE A 137 -7.10 15.10 12.37
N VAL A 138 -5.96 15.33 11.71
CA VAL A 138 -5.42 14.43 10.70
C VAL A 138 -4.40 13.49 11.34
N LEU A 139 -4.51 12.20 11.06
CA LEU A 139 -3.45 11.24 11.32
C LEU A 139 -2.75 10.89 10.01
N ALA A 140 -1.41 10.95 10.04
CA ALA A 140 -0.55 10.59 8.92
C ALA A 140 0.34 9.39 9.28
N THR A 141 0.45 8.42 8.41
CA THR A 141 1.47 7.37 8.51
C THR A 141 2.71 7.74 7.72
N ILE A 142 3.88 7.52 8.32
CA ILE A 142 5.19 7.71 7.71
C ILE A 142 5.83 6.34 7.54
N GLY A 143 6.05 5.91 6.30
CA GLY A 143 6.57 4.56 6.00
C GLY A 143 7.95 4.33 6.59
N SER A 144 8.85 5.28 6.40
CA SER A 144 10.20 5.29 6.96
C SER A 144 10.67 6.73 7.15
N ARG A 145 11.43 6.96 8.21
CA ARG A 145 12.15 8.21 8.42
C ARG A 145 13.55 8.20 7.79
N ALA A 146 14.18 7.04 7.80
CA ALA A 146 15.58 6.89 7.41
C ALA A 146 15.73 6.59 5.91
N VAL A 147 14.81 5.84 5.34
CA VAL A 147 14.90 5.31 3.97
C VAL A 147 13.54 5.46 3.27
N PRO A 148 13.31 6.52 2.48
CA PRO A 148 12.00 6.78 1.87
C PRO A 148 11.59 5.77 0.79
N ASP A 149 12.53 5.05 0.20
CA ASP A 149 12.24 4.00 -0.78
C ASP A 149 11.84 2.69 -0.10
N TRP A 150 10.70 2.12 -0.50
CA TRP A 150 10.12 0.92 0.09
C TRP A 150 11.06 -0.30 0.00
N SER A 151 11.70 -0.51 -1.14
CA SER A 151 12.55 -1.68 -1.36
C SER A 151 13.84 -1.61 -0.54
N ALA A 152 14.40 -0.43 -0.43
CA ALA A 152 15.59 -0.19 0.38
C ALA A 152 15.27 -0.29 1.89
N ALA A 153 14.11 0.24 2.32
CA ALA A 153 13.63 0.11 3.69
C ALA A 153 13.37 -1.36 4.06
N LEU A 154 12.77 -2.15 3.15
CA LEU A 154 12.54 -3.59 3.34
C LEU A 154 13.85 -4.35 3.54
N VAL A 155 14.84 -4.11 2.68
CA VAL A 155 16.16 -4.78 2.73
C VAL A 155 16.95 -4.37 3.98
N ALA A 156 16.80 -3.12 4.43
CA ALA A 156 17.42 -2.62 5.65
C ALA A 156 16.69 -3.08 6.94
N ASP A 157 15.56 -3.78 6.85
CA ASP A 157 14.62 -4.06 7.96
C ASP A 157 14.33 -2.79 8.77
N ASP A 158 14.05 -1.68 8.04
CA ASP A 158 13.84 -0.38 8.66
C ASP A 158 12.52 -0.34 9.44
N ARG A 159 12.64 -0.04 10.72
CA ARG A 159 11.54 0.08 11.67
C ARG A 159 11.36 1.52 12.16
N SER A 160 11.78 2.49 11.38
CA SER A 160 11.64 3.92 11.73
C SER A 160 10.28 4.53 11.38
N GLY A 161 9.33 3.70 10.89
CA GLY A 161 7.98 4.12 10.57
C GLY A 161 7.21 4.69 11.76
N ARG A 162 6.28 5.62 11.50
CA ARG A 162 5.60 6.44 12.52
C ARG A 162 4.14 6.67 12.21
N ILE A 163 3.40 7.10 13.25
CA ILE A 163 2.12 7.79 13.10
C ILE A 163 2.29 9.20 13.68
N VAL A 164 1.93 10.20 12.89
CA VAL A 164 1.98 11.61 13.24
C VAL A 164 0.55 12.13 13.36
N ARG A 165 0.23 12.80 14.48
CA ARG A 165 -1.00 13.52 14.72
C ARG A 165 -0.81 14.97 14.30
N VAL A 166 -1.70 15.48 13.48
CA VAL A 166 -1.65 16.85 12.96
C VAL A 166 -2.92 17.59 13.38
N ASP A 167 -2.72 18.69 14.13
CA ASP A 167 -3.77 19.56 14.64
C ASP A 167 -3.47 21.01 14.14
N GLY A 168 -4.17 21.43 13.10
CA GLY A 168 -3.81 22.63 12.36
C GLY A 168 -2.39 22.55 11.79
N SER A 169 -1.51 23.49 12.17
CA SER A 169 -0.10 23.50 11.76
C SER A 169 0.85 22.76 12.70
N HIS A 170 0.32 22.13 13.76
CA HIS A 170 1.12 21.43 14.75
C HIS A 170 1.15 19.93 14.46
N ALA A 171 2.35 19.33 14.43
CA ALA A 171 2.57 17.90 14.27
C ALA A 171 3.17 17.29 15.54
N GLU A 172 2.70 16.10 15.92
CA GLU A 172 3.16 15.32 17.05
C GLU A 172 3.34 13.85 16.65
N VAL A 173 4.49 13.26 16.92
CA VAL A 173 4.71 11.82 16.74
C VAL A 173 4.01 11.07 17.88
N VAL A 174 2.98 10.28 17.56
CA VAL A 174 2.15 9.55 18.54
C VAL A 174 2.41 8.05 18.54
N ALA A 175 3.12 7.53 17.55
CA ALA A 175 3.63 6.16 17.50
C ALA A 175 4.91 6.10 16.68
N GLU A 176 5.86 5.24 17.08
CA GLU A 176 7.12 5.03 16.38
C GLU A 176 7.56 3.56 16.44
N GLY A 177 8.62 3.20 15.74
CA GLY A 177 9.13 1.83 15.72
C GLY A 177 8.31 0.89 14.84
N LEU A 178 7.56 1.43 13.87
CA LEU A 178 6.64 0.66 13.02
C LEU A 178 7.34 0.16 11.75
N GLY A 179 7.03 -1.07 11.37
CA GLY A 179 7.52 -1.68 10.14
C GLY A 179 6.69 -1.26 8.93
N TRP A 180 7.04 -0.11 8.32
CA TRP A 180 6.36 0.46 7.16
C TRP A 180 4.84 0.55 7.35
N PRO A 181 4.32 1.44 8.20
CA PRO A 181 2.88 1.69 8.25
C PRO A 181 2.44 2.25 6.90
N GLY A 182 1.74 1.42 6.13
CA GLY A 182 1.38 1.68 4.73
C GLY A 182 0.00 2.29 4.56
N GLY A 183 -0.85 2.21 5.58
CA GLY A 183 -2.22 2.71 5.56
C GLY A 183 -2.77 3.01 6.95
N ILE A 184 -3.66 4.00 7.02
CA ILE A 184 -4.39 4.34 8.23
C ILE A 184 -5.81 4.79 7.87
N GLU A 185 -6.83 4.27 8.57
CA GLU A 185 -8.22 4.62 8.31
C GLU A 185 -9.02 4.70 9.59
N ASN A 186 -9.90 5.69 9.68
CA ASN A 186 -10.83 5.85 10.79
C ASN A 186 -11.80 4.67 10.84
N ALA A 187 -11.79 3.93 11.93
CA ALA A 187 -12.65 2.77 12.14
C ALA A 187 -13.92 3.09 12.95
N GLY A 188 -14.10 4.35 13.34
CA GLY A 188 -15.16 4.77 14.25
C GLY A 188 -14.90 4.40 15.71
N ALA A 189 -15.80 4.81 16.60
CA ALA A 189 -15.73 4.51 18.04
C ALA A 189 -14.40 4.87 18.73
N GLY A 190 -13.65 5.84 18.23
CA GLY A 190 -12.34 6.23 18.75
C GLY A 190 -11.20 5.25 18.40
N GLU A 191 -11.37 4.48 17.34
CA GLU A 191 -10.38 3.53 16.84
C GLU A 191 -9.98 3.85 15.39
N VAL A 192 -8.78 3.41 15.01
CA VAL A 192 -8.27 3.42 13.63
C VAL A 192 -7.77 2.03 13.25
N LEU A 193 -7.84 1.71 11.95
CA LEU A 193 -7.08 0.62 11.38
C LEU A 193 -5.72 1.13 10.91
N VAL A 194 -4.67 0.36 11.14
CA VAL A 194 -3.32 0.63 10.68
C VAL A 194 -2.77 -0.60 9.98
N SER A 195 -2.34 -0.48 8.74
CA SER A 195 -1.62 -1.53 8.05
C SER A 195 -0.12 -1.42 8.34
N LEU A 196 0.52 -2.53 8.68
CA LEU A 196 1.95 -2.65 8.93
C LEU A 196 2.55 -3.57 7.87
N GLY A 197 3.12 -2.97 6.82
CA GLY A 197 3.59 -3.68 5.62
C GLY A 197 4.61 -4.76 5.96
N PHE A 198 5.68 -4.42 6.69
CA PHE A 198 6.75 -5.37 7.02
C PHE A 198 6.38 -6.39 8.09
N ASP A 199 5.26 -6.16 8.80
CA ASP A 199 4.70 -7.13 9.76
C ASP A 199 3.57 -7.96 9.14
N HIS A 200 3.22 -7.71 7.87
CA HIS A 200 2.18 -8.43 7.11
C HIS A 200 0.86 -8.53 7.85
N ARG A 201 0.42 -7.42 8.45
CA ARG A 201 -0.80 -7.39 9.26
C ARG A 201 -1.52 -6.05 9.19
N VAL A 202 -2.79 -6.08 9.56
CA VAL A 202 -3.62 -4.92 9.83
C VAL A 202 -4.04 -4.97 11.31
N GLU A 203 -3.89 -3.87 12.01
CA GLU A 203 -4.22 -3.73 13.43
C GLU A 203 -5.33 -2.71 13.64
N ARG A 204 -6.15 -2.92 14.66
CA ARG A 204 -7.08 -1.94 15.20
C ARG A 204 -6.47 -1.31 16.43
N ARG A 205 -6.28 0.01 16.43
CA ARG A 205 -5.67 0.78 17.53
C ARG A 205 -6.63 1.83 18.07
N ALA A 206 -6.66 2.01 19.39
CA ALA A 206 -7.39 3.13 19.99
C ALA A 206 -6.65 4.44 19.70
N VAL A 207 -7.38 5.48 19.28
CA VAL A 207 -6.82 6.82 19.00
C VAL A 207 -6.09 7.39 20.22
N THR A 208 -6.57 7.09 21.45
CA THR A 208 -5.94 7.50 22.71
C THR A 208 -4.67 6.73 23.08
N ALA A 209 -4.31 5.69 22.32
CA ALA A 209 -3.19 4.80 22.63
C ALA A 209 -2.46 4.29 21.37
N LEU A 210 -2.30 5.14 20.35
CA LEU A 210 -1.70 4.80 19.05
C LEU A 210 -0.29 4.20 19.15
N GLY A 211 0.49 4.60 20.16
CA GLY A 211 1.83 4.03 20.41
C GLY A 211 1.83 2.58 20.93
N LYS A 212 0.67 2.02 21.30
CA LYS A 212 0.56 0.62 21.72
C LYS A 212 0.15 -0.26 20.54
N ALA A 213 0.69 -1.49 20.51
CA ALA A 213 0.25 -2.49 19.54
C ALA A 213 -1.26 -2.74 19.68
N GLY A 214 -1.94 -2.77 18.56
CA GLY A 214 -3.38 -2.98 18.48
C GLY A 214 -3.77 -4.45 18.40
N ALA A 215 -5.08 -4.70 18.38
CA ALA A 215 -5.63 -6.02 18.08
C ALA A 215 -5.48 -6.31 16.58
N ALA A 216 -4.91 -7.46 16.23
CA ALA A 216 -4.79 -7.86 14.84
C ALA A 216 -6.17 -8.14 14.23
N VAL A 217 -6.49 -7.47 13.13
CA VAL A 217 -7.68 -7.74 12.29
C VAL A 217 -7.35 -8.59 11.07
N GLY A 218 -6.07 -8.65 10.70
CA GLY A 218 -5.53 -9.54 9.69
C GLY A 218 -4.06 -9.75 10.00
N SER A 219 -3.61 -10.98 10.17
CA SER A 219 -2.24 -11.33 10.52
C SER A 219 -1.67 -12.36 9.57
N ASN A 220 -0.35 -12.37 9.43
CA ASN A 220 0.38 -13.25 8.53
C ASN A 220 -0.20 -13.26 7.11
N LEU A 221 -0.46 -12.07 6.58
CA LEU A 221 -1.00 -11.90 5.23
C LEU A 221 0.03 -12.34 4.18
N PRO A 222 -0.39 -12.91 3.04
CA PRO A 222 0.50 -13.25 1.94
C PRO A 222 0.96 -12.02 1.12
N VAL A 223 0.81 -10.83 1.69
CA VAL A 223 1.08 -9.53 1.06
C VAL A 223 1.72 -8.56 2.04
N TYR A 224 2.21 -7.45 1.51
CA TYR A 224 2.56 -6.25 2.25
C TYR A 224 1.37 -5.28 2.15
N PRO A 225 0.50 -5.19 3.19
CA PRO A 225 -0.68 -4.33 3.13
C PRO A 225 -0.29 -2.85 3.08
N GLY A 226 -1.02 -2.09 2.27
CA GLY A 226 -0.86 -0.66 2.06
C GLY A 226 -2.08 0.14 2.53
N ARG A 227 -2.51 1.15 1.74
CA ARG A 227 -3.61 2.06 2.05
C ARG A 227 -4.92 1.35 2.34
N ILE A 228 -5.71 1.97 3.19
CA ILE A 228 -7.00 1.46 3.64
C ILE A 228 -8.08 2.46 3.29
N ALA A 229 -9.22 1.99 2.84
CA ALA A 229 -10.40 2.83 2.59
C ALA A 229 -11.66 2.22 3.19
N THR A 230 -12.47 3.04 3.84
CA THR A 230 -13.77 2.64 4.38
C THR A 230 -14.74 2.24 3.26
N CYS A 231 -15.57 1.24 3.53
CA CYS A 231 -16.74 0.88 2.71
C CYS A 231 -17.92 0.52 3.61
N THR A 232 -19.09 0.28 3.03
CA THR A 232 -20.35 0.01 3.77
C THR A 232 -20.19 -1.12 4.80
N ASP A 233 -19.49 -2.20 4.45
CA ASP A 233 -19.42 -3.42 5.26
C ASP A 233 -18.02 -3.71 5.84
N GLY A 234 -17.16 -2.69 5.92
CA GLY A 234 -15.79 -2.86 6.42
C GLY A 234 -14.80 -1.92 5.74
N TRP A 235 -13.65 -2.47 5.35
CA TRP A 235 -12.54 -1.70 4.81
C TRP A 235 -11.85 -2.44 3.67
N TRP A 236 -11.60 -1.74 2.57
CA TRP A 236 -10.72 -2.21 1.51
C TRP A 236 -9.26 -1.89 1.85
N VAL A 237 -8.40 -2.84 1.59
CA VAL A 237 -6.94 -2.72 1.81
C VAL A 237 -6.23 -2.96 0.49
N ALA A 238 -5.48 -1.96 0.03
CA ALA A 238 -4.59 -2.10 -1.11
C ALA A 238 -3.37 -2.97 -0.74
N ALA A 239 -2.93 -3.81 -1.67
CA ALA A 239 -1.73 -4.62 -1.48
C ALA A 239 -0.74 -4.37 -2.63
N PRO A 240 0.13 -3.35 -2.49
CA PRO A 240 1.10 -2.98 -3.53
C PRO A 240 2.04 -4.13 -3.90
N TYR A 241 2.34 -4.99 -2.94
CA TYR A 241 3.33 -6.05 -3.09
C TYR A 241 2.83 -7.37 -2.53
N ALA A 242 3.09 -8.44 -3.28
CA ALA A 242 2.87 -9.81 -2.82
C ALA A 242 4.13 -10.36 -2.14
N ARG A 243 3.95 -11.13 -1.07
CA ARG A 243 5.04 -11.90 -0.47
C ARG A 243 5.37 -13.10 -1.35
N ASN A 244 6.64 -13.42 -1.45
CA ASN A 244 7.07 -14.69 -2.00
C ASN A 244 8.17 -15.31 -1.14
N ARG A 245 8.20 -16.63 -1.10
CA ARG A 245 9.12 -17.37 -0.22
C ARG A 245 10.59 -17.10 -0.53
N PHE A 246 10.90 -16.77 -1.76
CA PHE A 246 12.30 -16.50 -2.12
C PHE A 246 12.78 -15.15 -1.57
N THR A 247 11.98 -14.10 -1.72
CA THR A 247 12.29 -12.79 -1.10
C THR A 247 12.41 -12.95 0.42
N GLU A 248 11.46 -13.65 1.05
CA GLU A 248 11.50 -13.86 2.50
C GLU A 248 12.72 -14.68 2.94
N LEU A 249 13.15 -15.67 2.13
CA LEU A 249 14.41 -16.40 2.36
C LEU A 249 15.62 -15.45 2.30
N LEU A 250 15.65 -14.59 1.27
CA LEU A 250 16.73 -13.62 1.12
C LEU A 250 16.78 -12.65 2.31
N LEU A 251 15.63 -12.20 2.80
CA LEU A 251 15.55 -11.32 3.98
C LEU A 251 16.00 -12.02 5.28
N ASP A 252 16.02 -13.35 5.34
CA ASP A 252 16.57 -14.13 6.43
C ASP A 252 18.12 -14.31 6.34
N GLU A 253 18.75 -13.90 5.21
CA GLU A 253 20.16 -14.13 4.91
C GLU A 253 20.93 -12.80 4.82
N PRO A 254 21.36 -12.21 5.94
CA PRO A 254 21.97 -10.88 5.98
C PRO A 254 23.27 -10.74 5.18
N ASP A 255 24.03 -11.83 4.98
CA ASP A 255 25.24 -11.80 4.18
C ASP A 255 24.91 -11.68 2.68
N LEU A 256 23.89 -12.41 2.20
CA LEU A 256 23.38 -12.27 0.82
C LEU A 256 22.77 -10.90 0.57
N LEU A 257 22.01 -10.35 1.53
CA LEU A 257 21.48 -8.99 1.43
C LEU A 257 22.58 -7.95 1.27
N ARG A 258 23.64 -8.08 2.07
CA ARG A 258 24.79 -7.16 2.00
C ARG A 258 25.50 -7.28 0.65
N GLU A 259 25.69 -8.49 0.15
CA GLU A 259 26.30 -8.71 -1.17
C GLU A 259 25.42 -8.15 -2.28
N MET A 260 24.10 -8.43 -2.25
CA MET A 260 23.15 -7.91 -3.23
C MET A 260 23.16 -6.38 -3.27
N THR A 261 23.08 -5.72 -2.12
CA THR A 261 23.04 -4.26 -2.06
C THR A 261 24.36 -3.59 -2.47
N ALA A 262 25.49 -4.29 -2.31
CA ALA A 262 26.80 -3.79 -2.71
C ALA A 262 27.13 -4.00 -4.19
N THR A 263 26.55 -5.01 -4.84
CA THR A 263 26.97 -5.45 -6.18
C THR A 263 25.89 -5.37 -7.25
N ILE A 264 24.61 -5.32 -6.86
CA ILE A 264 23.48 -5.31 -7.79
C ILE A 264 22.77 -3.95 -7.69
N ARG A 265 22.39 -3.38 -8.84
CA ARG A 265 21.61 -2.14 -8.87
C ARG A 265 20.25 -2.37 -8.21
N GLN A 266 19.73 -1.36 -7.52
CA GLN A 266 18.48 -1.44 -6.78
C GLN A 266 17.28 -1.90 -7.64
N ASP A 267 17.21 -1.43 -8.89
CA ASP A 267 16.18 -1.84 -9.84
C ASP A 267 16.25 -3.32 -10.26
N GLN A 268 17.28 -4.03 -9.84
CA GLN A 268 17.49 -5.47 -10.09
C GLN A 268 17.43 -6.33 -8.82
N TRP A 269 17.24 -5.74 -7.64
CA TRP A 269 17.15 -6.51 -6.39
C TRP A 269 16.01 -7.53 -6.42
N PHE A 270 16.20 -8.65 -5.72
CA PHE A 270 15.23 -9.76 -5.63
C PHE A 270 14.12 -9.49 -4.62
N VAL A 271 13.52 -8.32 -4.68
CA VAL A 271 12.41 -7.88 -3.83
C VAL A 271 11.14 -7.69 -4.67
N PRO A 272 9.96 -7.70 -4.06
CA PRO A 272 8.72 -7.39 -4.76
C PRO A 272 8.77 -6.00 -5.39
N ARG A 273 8.04 -5.84 -6.49
CA ARG A 273 7.95 -4.60 -7.27
C ARG A 273 6.50 -4.28 -7.60
N LEU A 274 6.22 -3.01 -7.85
CA LEU A 274 4.92 -2.59 -8.37
C LEU A 274 4.67 -3.13 -9.79
N ARG A 275 5.73 -3.26 -10.59
CA ARG A 275 5.66 -3.72 -11.98
C ARG A 275 6.86 -4.56 -12.34
N CYS A 276 6.64 -5.62 -13.13
CA CYS A 276 7.65 -6.32 -13.91
C CYS A 276 7.44 -5.94 -15.38
N PRO A 277 8.18 -4.97 -15.93
CA PRO A 277 7.93 -4.45 -17.26
C PRO A 277 8.21 -5.46 -18.36
N ASP A 278 9.18 -6.33 -18.19
CA ASP A 278 9.50 -7.41 -19.13
C ASP A 278 9.70 -8.73 -18.38
N PRO A 279 8.66 -9.58 -18.36
CA PRO A 279 8.75 -10.88 -17.70
C PRO A 279 9.75 -11.83 -18.37
N TYR A 280 10.31 -11.53 -19.56
CA TYR A 280 11.31 -12.36 -20.23
C TYR A 280 12.74 -11.97 -19.93
N THR A 281 13.00 -10.68 -19.77
CA THR A 281 14.34 -10.13 -19.50
C THR A 281 14.55 -9.77 -18.03
N ASP A 282 13.48 -9.70 -17.22
CA ASP A 282 13.60 -9.45 -15.79
C ASP A 282 14.44 -10.57 -15.16
N THR A 283 15.61 -10.17 -14.70
CA THR A 283 16.59 -11.08 -14.12
C THR A 283 15.98 -11.81 -12.94
N LEU A 284 16.00 -13.15 -12.98
CA LEU A 284 15.52 -14.00 -11.90
C LEU A 284 14.07 -13.71 -11.51
N GLN A 285 13.17 -14.15 -12.34
CA GLN A 285 11.73 -14.14 -12.04
C GLN A 285 11.38 -15.20 -11.00
N LEU A 286 12.05 -15.07 -9.88
CA LEU A 286 11.84 -15.93 -8.74
C LEU A 286 10.42 -15.70 -8.21
N GLY A 287 9.70 -16.78 -8.08
CA GLY A 287 8.27 -16.75 -7.80
C GLY A 287 7.39 -16.82 -9.06
N GLN A 288 7.95 -16.71 -10.26
CA GLN A 288 7.23 -16.98 -11.50
C GLN A 288 7.68 -18.33 -12.08
N LEU A 289 6.81 -19.33 -12.04
CA LEU A 289 7.07 -20.57 -12.73
C LEU A 289 6.67 -20.42 -14.21
N ARG A 290 7.66 -20.52 -15.09
CA ARG A 290 7.44 -20.60 -16.53
C ARG A 290 7.52 -22.04 -17.00
N VAL A 291 6.51 -22.47 -17.73
CA VAL A 291 6.51 -23.73 -18.44
C VAL A 291 6.32 -23.42 -19.93
N HIS A 292 7.31 -23.80 -20.76
CA HIS A 292 7.34 -23.50 -22.19
C HIS A 292 7.16 -22.00 -22.50
N GLY A 293 7.79 -21.12 -21.69
CA GLY A 293 7.70 -19.66 -21.88
C GLY A 293 6.44 -19.00 -21.31
N VAL A 294 5.46 -19.78 -20.83
CA VAL A 294 4.22 -19.27 -20.26
C VAL A 294 4.32 -19.16 -18.74
N ILE A 295 4.04 -17.96 -18.20
CA ILE A 295 3.95 -17.73 -16.76
C ILE A 295 2.72 -18.46 -16.22
N LYS A 296 2.88 -19.17 -15.12
CA LYS A 296 1.76 -19.85 -14.46
C LYS A 296 1.03 -18.87 -13.54
N PRO A 297 -0.28 -18.64 -13.73
CA PRO A 297 -1.05 -17.62 -13.03
C PRO A 297 -1.18 -17.85 -11.51
N TRP A 298 -0.93 -19.07 -11.06
CA TRP A 298 -0.99 -19.45 -9.65
C TRP A 298 0.33 -19.27 -8.89
N THR A 299 1.41 -18.93 -9.58
CA THR A 299 2.71 -18.71 -8.94
C THR A 299 2.80 -17.28 -8.45
N PRO A 300 3.16 -17.00 -7.18
CA PRO A 300 3.35 -15.64 -6.71
C PRO A 300 4.55 -14.98 -7.41
N PRO A 301 4.30 -13.91 -8.17
CA PRO A 301 5.34 -13.21 -8.94
C PRO A 301 6.01 -12.13 -8.10
N ARG A 302 7.03 -11.46 -8.68
CA ARG A 302 7.61 -10.24 -8.11
C ARG A 302 6.66 -9.04 -8.14
N SER A 303 5.69 -9.01 -9.07
CA SER A 303 4.59 -8.05 -9.08
C SER A 303 3.25 -8.75 -9.18
N TYR A 304 2.23 -8.18 -8.55
CA TYR A 304 0.88 -8.75 -8.48
C TYR A 304 -0.13 -7.63 -8.28
N GLY A 305 -1.37 -7.85 -8.71
CA GLY A 305 -2.46 -6.92 -8.44
C GLY A 305 -3.42 -7.52 -7.41
N LEU A 306 -3.63 -6.81 -6.29
CA LEU A 306 -4.50 -7.29 -5.25
C LEU A 306 -5.06 -6.14 -4.42
N VAL A 307 -6.36 -6.21 -4.17
CA VAL A 307 -7.06 -5.49 -3.12
C VAL A 307 -7.98 -6.47 -2.41
N PHE A 308 -8.14 -6.34 -1.10
CA PHE A 308 -9.00 -7.23 -0.32
C PHE A 308 -9.81 -6.45 0.71
N ARG A 309 -10.96 -6.99 1.08
CA ARG A 309 -11.88 -6.38 2.03
C ARG A 309 -11.88 -7.13 3.36
N ILE A 310 -11.70 -6.38 4.44
CA ILE A 310 -11.84 -6.84 5.82
C ILE A 310 -13.22 -6.42 6.31
N ASP A 311 -14.01 -7.35 6.84
CA ASP A 311 -15.33 -7.07 7.44
C ASP A 311 -15.20 -6.45 8.84
N GLN A 312 -16.31 -5.97 9.39
CA GLN A 312 -16.37 -5.38 10.74
C GLN A 312 -15.90 -6.34 11.86
N ARG A 313 -15.86 -7.63 11.58
CA ARG A 313 -15.39 -8.68 12.52
C ARG A 313 -13.90 -9.00 12.35
N GLY A 314 -13.20 -8.30 11.45
CA GLY A 314 -11.79 -8.53 11.17
C GLY A 314 -11.49 -9.76 10.28
N ARG A 315 -12.47 -10.25 9.50
CA ARG A 315 -12.26 -11.38 8.59
C ARG A 315 -12.10 -10.86 7.16
N ILE A 316 -11.26 -11.50 6.38
CA ILE A 316 -11.18 -11.26 4.94
C ILE A 316 -12.47 -11.79 4.31
N ALA A 317 -13.31 -10.88 3.84
CA ALA A 317 -14.62 -11.18 3.27
C ALA A 317 -14.58 -11.31 1.75
N GLU A 318 -13.67 -10.59 1.10
CA GLU A 318 -13.58 -10.50 -0.35
C GLU A 318 -12.16 -10.19 -0.79
N SER A 319 -11.78 -10.62 -1.97
CA SER A 319 -10.52 -10.22 -2.60
C SER A 319 -10.66 -10.10 -4.11
N VAL A 320 -9.90 -9.19 -4.70
CA VAL A 320 -9.93 -8.85 -6.12
C VAL A 320 -8.51 -8.87 -6.64
N HIS A 321 -8.26 -9.69 -7.66
CA HIS A 321 -6.92 -10.02 -8.12
C HIS A 321 -6.68 -9.67 -9.58
N SER A 322 -5.43 -9.30 -9.90
CA SER A 322 -4.80 -9.44 -11.21
C SER A 322 -3.72 -10.52 -11.10
N ARG A 323 -3.79 -11.50 -12.00
CA ARG A 323 -2.97 -12.71 -11.90
C ARG A 323 -1.54 -12.45 -12.37
N ALA A 324 -0.65 -13.37 -11.99
CA ALA A 324 0.78 -13.31 -12.33
C ALA A 324 1.10 -13.24 -13.83
N ASP A 325 0.19 -13.71 -14.68
CA ASP A 325 0.29 -13.69 -16.14
C ASP A 325 -0.35 -12.45 -16.79
N SER A 326 -0.76 -11.48 -16.00
CA SER A 326 -1.30 -10.17 -16.38
C SER A 326 -0.32 -9.04 -16.03
N ASP A 327 -0.72 -7.81 -16.25
CA ASP A 327 0.07 -6.61 -16.04
C ASP A 327 -0.58 -5.58 -15.11
N ARG A 328 -1.86 -5.79 -14.69
CA ARG A 328 -2.62 -4.85 -13.83
C ARG A 328 -2.18 -4.96 -12.37
N HIS A 329 -0.91 -4.69 -12.13
CA HIS A 329 -0.20 -4.92 -10.88
C HIS A 329 0.10 -3.63 -10.12
N GLY A 330 0.56 -3.77 -8.86
CA GLY A 330 1.03 -2.68 -8.04
C GLY A 330 -0.10 -1.74 -7.62
N ILE A 331 -1.08 -2.27 -6.89
CA ILE A 331 -2.21 -1.50 -6.38
C ILE A 331 -1.77 -0.71 -5.16
N THR A 332 -1.60 0.60 -5.30
CA THR A 332 -1.11 1.51 -4.25
C THR A 332 -2.23 2.22 -3.51
N GLY A 333 -3.37 2.45 -4.16
CA GLY A 333 -4.52 3.12 -3.56
C GLY A 333 -5.82 2.39 -3.84
N VAL A 334 -6.82 2.60 -3.00
CA VAL A 334 -8.18 2.11 -3.16
C VAL A 334 -9.17 3.12 -2.60
N ALA A 335 -10.25 3.35 -3.32
CA ALA A 335 -11.40 4.13 -2.87
C ALA A 335 -12.67 3.32 -3.04
N SER A 336 -13.61 3.49 -2.13
CA SER A 336 -14.92 2.85 -2.21
C SER A 336 -16.02 3.82 -1.80
N ARG A 337 -17.08 3.88 -2.61
CA ARG A 337 -18.28 4.66 -2.30
C ARG A 337 -19.50 4.06 -2.97
N ASP A 338 -20.61 3.92 -2.23
CA ASP A 338 -21.89 3.40 -2.73
C ASP A 338 -21.77 2.08 -3.51
N GLY A 339 -20.87 1.19 -3.04
CA GLY A 339 -20.60 -0.09 -3.67
C GLY A 339 -19.74 -0.01 -4.95
N ARG A 340 -19.33 1.18 -5.38
CA ARG A 340 -18.31 1.39 -6.41
C ARG A 340 -16.93 1.28 -5.77
N ILE A 341 -15.99 0.65 -6.48
CA ILE A 341 -14.59 0.52 -6.07
C ILE A 341 -13.73 1.04 -7.22
N VAL A 342 -12.79 1.92 -6.90
CA VAL A 342 -11.75 2.37 -7.83
C VAL A 342 -10.40 2.12 -7.18
N VAL A 343 -9.45 1.56 -7.92
CA VAL A 343 -8.10 1.31 -7.43
C VAL A 343 -7.06 2.06 -8.27
N ALA A 344 -6.05 2.60 -7.61
CA ALA A 344 -4.86 3.15 -8.24
C ALA A 344 -3.86 2.02 -8.48
N ALA A 345 -3.73 1.59 -9.71
CA ALA A 345 -2.77 0.59 -10.15
C ALA A 345 -1.51 1.28 -10.68
N ARG A 346 -0.67 1.79 -9.78
CA ARG A 346 0.54 2.54 -10.14
C ARG A 346 1.49 1.73 -11.02
N GLY A 347 1.63 0.43 -10.74
CA GLY A 347 2.44 -0.46 -11.57
C GLY A 347 1.91 -0.63 -12.98
N PHE A 348 0.61 -0.58 -13.17
CA PHE A 348 -0.08 -0.63 -14.47
C PHE A 348 -0.26 0.75 -15.12
N ARG A 349 -0.06 1.84 -14.35
CA ARG A 349 -0.22 3.23 -14.79
C ARG A 349 -1.65 3.60 -15.14
N ASN A 350 -2.62 3.08 -14.41
CA ASN A 350 -4.03 3.36 -14.65
C ASN A 350 -4.86 3.31 -13.36
N LEU A 351 -6.04 3.91 -13.40
CA LEU A 351 -7.11 3.63 -12.46
C LEU A 351 -7.94 2.47 -13.01
N LEU A 352 -8.32 1.55 -12.14
CA LEU A 352 -9.14 0.39 -12.50
C LEU A 352 -10.43 0.38 -11.69
N GLU A 353 -11.53 0.07 -12.36
CA GLU A 353 -12.77 -0.34 -11.73
C GLU A 353 -12.90 -1.86 -11.88
N PRO A 354 -12.78 -2.64 -10.80
CA PRO A 354 -12.82 -4.09 -10.87
C PRO A 354 -14.15 -4.59 -11.40
N GLN A 355 -14.13 -5.72 -12.10
CA GLN A 355 -15.36 -6.41 -12.47
C GLN A 355 -16.16 -6.76 -11.19
N LYS A 356 -17.46 -6.47 -11.19
CA LYS A 356 -18.36 -6.87 -10.09
C LYS A 356 -18.40 -8.38 -9.97
N ASP A 357 -18.50 -8.88 -8.75
CA ASP A 357 -18.73 -10.31 -8.55
C ASP A 357 -20.11 -10.65 -9.14
N ASN A 358 -20.12 -11.44 -10.21
CA ASN A 358 -21.36 -12.04 -10.66
C ASN A 358 -21.67 -13.13 -9.65
N GLU A 359 -22.55 -12.86 -8.68
CA GLU A 359 -23.07 -13.85 -7.76
C GLU A 359 -23.42 -15.12 -8.56
N ARG A 360 -22.61 -16.17 -8.34
CA ARG A 360 -22.89 -17.51 -8.81
C ARG A 360 -23.62 -18.30 -7.73
#